data_6667d74c707316d5eee7eb803c39fe8f
#
_entry.id   6667d74c707316d5eee7eb803c39fe8f
#
_cell.length_a   1.000
_cell.length_b   1.000
_cell.length_c   1.000
_cell.angle_alpha   90.00
_cell.angle_beta   90.00
_cell.angle_gamma   90.00
#
_symmetry.space_group_name_H-M   'P 1'
#
loop_
_entity.id
_entity.type
_entity.pdbx_description
1 polymer ?
#
loop_
_entity_poly.entity_id
_entity_poly.type
_entity_poly.pdbx_seq_one_letter_code
_entity_poly.pdbx_strand_id
1 'polypeptide(L)'
;MLARVVLAAVALLAAWPANTYALTIVTRGEATQAAIAEAYVPPFAAATDIAVHQDSWDGGMDVLKTKAAESGWDLVQVNADELAAGCGDGSFEKLDWSAIGGKDHYSPMAVSDCGVGAILHNTVLAWDRDKFQAIPTWADFWDVAKIPGKRGLARSVRGALEFALMADGVAPGDVYKTLASSDGVDRAFRKLDQLKPYIVWWQTPAEAAKILGSGDVLMTATPSDVIVMANRADKRNFGIQFAASLYEPRSWAIMKGAQNLREAQQFLYFTGAPSLQARLFRVSGDAGLAKGMNDWLTPEQQAVSPTFQANAGGALRVDNAFWHDNLAKLRTRFEAWLAAP
;
A
#
# COMPACT_ATOMS: atom_id res chain seq x y z
N MET A 1 -36.96 -58.77 -50.39
CA MET A 1 -36.52 -57.43 -50.24
C MET A 1 -36.43 -57.16 -48.74
N LEU A 2 -35.20 -57.21 -48.17
CA LEU A 2 -34.95 -56.96 -46.73
C LEU A 2 -34.52 -55.50 -46.57
N ALA A 3 -35.35 -54.68 -45.88
CA ALA A 3 -35.01 -53.31 -45.54
C ALA A 3 -34.09 -53.30 -44.27
N ARG A 4 -32.87 -52.83 -44.41
CA ARG A 4 -31.95 -52.60 -43.31
C ARG A 4 -32.27 -51.23 -42.69
N VAL A 5 -32.75 -51.23 -41.45
CA VAL A 5 -32.90 -50.04 -40.63
C VAL A 5 -31.52 -49.77 -39.96
N VAL A 6 -30.87 -48.62 -40.29
CA VAL A 6 -29.68 -48.16 -39.65
C VAL A 6 -30.10 -47.21 -38.52
N LEU A 7 -29.94 -47.66 -37.28
CA LEU A 7 -30.07 -46.77 -36.10
C LEU A 7 -28.78 -45.95 -35.94
N ALA A 8 -28.88 -44.66 -36.17
CA ALA A 8 -27.82 -43.70 -35.82
C ALA A 8 -27.96 -43.34 -34.34
N ALA A 9 -27.02 -43.80 -33.51
CA ALA A 9 -26.91 -43.34 -32.11
C ALA A 9 -26.27 -41.96 -32.09
N VAL A 10 -27.07 -40.93 -31.77
CA VAL A 10 -26.57 -39.58 -31.48
C VAL A 10 -26.06 -39.55 -30.02
N ALA A 11 -24.75 -39.56 -29.83
CA ALA A 11 -24.14 -39.35 -28.55
C ALA A 11 -24.27 -37.85 -28.17
N LEU A 12 -25.23 -37.53 -27.31
CA LEU A 12 -25.28 -36.22 -26.62
C LEU A 12 -24.10 -36.14 -25.63
N LEU A 13 -23.03 -35.45 -26.05
CA LEU A 13 -22.02 -34.94 -25.12
C LEU A 13 -22.70 -33.89 -24.25
N ALA A 14 -23.11 -34.29 -23.05
CA ALA A 14 -23.49 -33.36 -22.01
C ALA A 14 -22.24 -32.52 -21.64
N ALA A 15 -22.12 -31.33 -22.21
CA ALA A 15 -21.21 -30.34 -21.72
C ALA A 15 -21.70 -29.96 -20.32
N TRP A 16 -21.09 -30.52 -19.29
CA TRP A 16 -21.22 -29.97 -17.94
C TRP A 16 -20.74 -28.53 -18.00
N PRO A 17 -21.55 -27.57 -17.51
CA PRO A 17 -21.01 -26.24 -17.32
C PRO A 17 -19.83 -26.39 -16.37
N ALA A 18 -18.62 -26.13 -16.85
CA ALA A 18 -17.50 -25.86 -15.96
C ALA A 18 -17.94 -24.65 -15.14
N ASN A 19 -18.29 -24.86 -13.88
CA ASN A 19 -18.47 -23.80 -12.94
C ASN A 19 -17.08 -23.15 -12.77
N THR A 20 -16.77 -22.23 -13.65
CA THR A 20 -15.57 -21.38 -13.55
C THR A 20 -15.86 -20.41 -12.41
N TYR A 21 -15.65 -20.86 -11.17
CA TYR A 21 -15.57 -19.92 -10.07
C TYR A 21 -14.44 -18.94 -10.43
N ALA A 22 -14.79 -17.68 -10.54
CA ALA A 22 -13.80 -16.65 -10.75
C ALA A 22 -13.04 -16.44 -9.43
N LEU A 23 -11.70 -16.39 -9.50
CA LEU A 23 -10.88 -15.97 -8.38
C LEU A 23 -11.30 -14.56 -7.96
N THR A 24 -11.75 -14.39 -6.74
CA THR A 24 -12.09 -13.06 -6.21
C THR A 24 -10.91 -12.47 -5.47
N ILE A 25 -10.33 -11.41 -6.02
CA ILE A 25 -9.27 -10.63 -5.38
C ILE A 25 -9.80 -9.30 -4.88
N VAL A 26 -9.39 -8.91 -3.69
CA VAL A 26 -9.88 -7.69 -3.03
C VAL A 26 -8.71 -6.79 -2.70
N THR A 27 -8.74 -5.59 -3.24
CA THR A 27 -7.67 -4.63 -3.07
C THR A 27 -8.05 -3.54 -2.08
N ARG A 28 -7.05 -2.85 -1.56
CA ARG A 28 -7.26 -1.76 -0.64
C ARG A 28 -7.39 -0.44 -1.41
N GLY A 29 -8.64 0.03 -1.54
CA GLY A 29 -9.01 1.24 -2.27
C GLY A 29 -9.08 1.06 -3.80
N GLU A 30 -9.91 1.88 -4.42
CA GLU A 30 -10.21 1.82 -5.86
C GLU A 30 -9.01 2.08 -6.76
N ALA A 31 -8.08 2.96 -6.35
CA ALA A 31 -6.89 3.26 -7.14
C ALA A 31 -5.97 2.03 -7.26
N THR A 32 -5.77 1.29 -6.17
CA THR A 32 -5.01 0.03 -6.20
C THR A 32 -5.74 -1.03 -7.01
N GLN A 33 -7.08 -1.10 -6.91
CA GLN A 33 -7.90 -2.00 -7.74
C GLN A 33 -7.67 -1.73 -9.23
N ALA A 34 -7.76 -0.48 -9.66
CA ALA A 34 -7.54 -0.11 -11.05
C ALA A 34 -6.12 -0.47 -11.54
N ALA A 35 -5.11 -0.24 -10.70
CA ALA A 35 -3.73 -0.59 -11.02
C ALA A 35 -3.53 -2.11 -11.18
N ILE A 36 -4.10 -2.91 -10.29
CA ILE A 36 -4.06 -4.38 -10.36
C ILE A 36 -4.83 -4.89 -11.59
N ALA A 37 -6.00 -4.27 -11.89
CA ALA A 37 -6.78 -4.57 -13.10
C ALA A 37 -5.97 -4.40 -14.38
N GLU A 38 -5.15 -3.36 -14.45
CA GLU A 38 -4.31 -3.09 -15.62
C GLU A 38 -3.03 -3.93 -15.64
N ALA A 39 -2.36 -4.01 -14.49
CA ALA A 39 -1.02 -4.61 -14.43
C ALA A 39 -1.03 -6.13 -14.42
N TYR A 40 -1.95 -6.77 -13.67
CA TYR A 40 -1.89 -8.20 -13.36
C TYR A 40 -3.00 -9.02 -13.99
N VAL A 41 -4.24 -8.53 -14.01
CA VAL A 41 -5.39 -9.36 -14.40
C VAL A 41 -5.31 -9.84 -15.85
N PRO A 42 -5.07 -8.99 -16.87
CA PRO A 42 -5.04 -9.46 -18.25
C PRO A 42 -3.93 -10.48 -18.52
N PRO A 43 -2.66 -10.27 -18.11
CA PRO A 43 -1.62 -11.26 -18.34
C PRO A 43 -1.81 -12.53 -17.52
N PHE A 44 -2.41 -12.47 -16.32
CA PHE A 44 -2.74 -13.64 -15.53
C PHE A 44 -3.82 -14.48 -16.20
N ALA A 45 -4.93 -13.88 -16.60
CA ALA A 45 -6.02 -14.57 -17.30
C ALA A 45 -5.52 -15.21 -18.63
N ALA A 46 -4.68 -14.50 -19.38
CA ALA A 46 -4.11 -15.03 -20.62
C ALA A 46 -3.15 -16.23 -20.39
N ALA A 47 -2.47 -16.28 -19.26
CA ALA A 47 -1.54 -17.37 -18.94
C ALA A 47 -2.20 -18.58 -18.29
N THR A 48 -3.38 -18.43 -17.67
CA THR A 48 -3.98 -19.45 -16.81
C THR A 48 -5.41 -19.85 -17.16
N ASP A 49 -6.08 -19.10 -18.03
CA ASP A 49 -7.54 -19.18 -18.32
C ASP A 49 -8.42 -18.99 -17.06
N ILE A 50 -7.86 -18.47 -15.96
CA ILE A 50 -8.60 -18.19 -14.73
C ILE A 50 -9.25 -16.81 -14.84
N ALA A 51 -10.57 -16.76 -14.74
CA ALA A 51 -11.30 -15.49 -14.60
C ALA A 51 -11.04 -14.85 -13.23
N VAL A 52 -10.81 -13.53 -13.20
CA VAL A 52 -10.59 -12.78 -11.97
C VAL A 52 -11.72 -11.79 -11.77
N HIS A 53 -12.43 -11.94 -10.67
CA HIS A 53 -13.33 -10.91 -10.15
C HIS A 53 -12.58 -10.00 -9.19
N GLN A 54 -12.86 -8.70 -9.25
CA GLN A 54 -12.18 -7.71 -8.41
C GLN A 54 -13.17 -6.96 -7.55
N ASP A 55 -12.83 -6.78 -6.29
CA ASP A 55 -13.53 -5.93 -5.34
C ASP A 55 -12.52 -5.00 -4.63
N SER A 56 -13.01 -3.99 -3.93
CA SER A 56 -12.19 -3.09 -3.12
C SER A 56 -12.81 -2.88 -1.75
N TRP A 57 -11.96 -2.53 -0.78
CA TRP A 57 -12.37 -2.25 0.59
C TRP A 57 -11.46 -1.22 1.26
N ASP A 58 -11.95 -0.60 2.33
CA ASP A 58 -11.21 0.45 3.06
C ASP A 58 -10.51 -0.05 4.32
N GLY A 59 -10.64 -1.36 4.62
CA GLY A 59 -10.02 -1.97 5.80
C GLY A 59 -10.99 -2.21 6.95
N GLY A 60 -10.46 -2.79 8.02
CA GLY A 60 -11.19 -3.13 9.25
C GLY A 60 -11.56 -4.62 9.34
N MET A 61 -11.06 -5.27 10.40
CA MET A 61 -11.26 -6.72 10.58
C MET A 61 -12.74 -7.14 10.69
N ASP A 62 -13.61 -6.29 11.24
CA ASP A 62 -15.05 -6.56 11.31
C ASP A 62 -15.70 -6.58 9.93
N VAL A 63 -15.31 -5.61 9.07
CA VAL A 63 -15.76 -5.55 7.67
C VAL A 63 -15.25 -6.77 6.91
N LEU A 64 -13.98 -7.11 7.07
CA LEU A 64 -13.37 -8.27 6.43
C LEU A 64 -14.12 -9.57 6.76
N LYS A 65 -14.39 -9.84 8.03
CA LYS A 65 -15.09 -11.04 8.48
C LYS A 65 -16.50 -11.13 7.92
N THR A 66 -17.23 -10.02 7.92
CA THR A 66 -18.60 -9.95 7.41
C THR A 66 -18.61 -10.16 5.89
N LYS A 67 -17.81 -9.40 5.15
CA LYS A 67 -17.76 -9.44 3.68
C LYS A 67 -17.21 -10.75 3.13
N ALA A 68 -16.21 -11.33 3.77
CA ALA A 68 -15.67 -12.62 3.35
C ALA A 68 -16.75 -13.72 3.38
N ALA A 69 -17.59 -13.74 4.42
CA ALA A 69 -18.69 -14.70 4.53
C ALA A 69 -19.80 -14.47 3.49
N GLU A 70 -20.08 -13.19 3.14
CA GLU A 70 -21.17 -12.83 2.22
C GLU A 70 -20.76 -12.89 0.74
N SER A 71 -19.53 -12.52 0.41
CA SER A 71 -19.10 -12.18 -0.95
C SER A 71 -18.10 -13.18 -1.55
N GLY A 72 -17.72 -14.24 -0.82
CA GLY A 72 -16.81 -15.27 -1.33
C GLY A 72 -15.42 -14.72 -1.70
N TRP A 73 -14.86 -13.84 -0.88
CA TRP A 73 -13.51 -13.31 -1.07
C TRP A 73 -12.46 -14.42 -0.91
N ASP A 74 -11.58 -14.57 -1.87
CA ASP A 74 -10.50 -15.58 -1.84
C ASP A 74 -9.18 -14.98 -1.37
N LEU A 75 -8.79 -13.84 -1.96
CA LEU A 75 -7.51 -13.19 -1.73
C LEU A 75 -7.74 -11.71 -1.41
N VAL A 76 -7.21 -11.25 -0.29
CA VAL A 76 -7.42 -9.88 0.18
C VAL A 76 -6.09 -9.17 0.44
N GLN A 77 -6.02 -7.89 0.05
CA GLN A 77 -4.89 -7.03 0.38
C GLN A 77 -5.13 -6.36 1.73
N VAL A 78 -4.21 -6.54 2.67
CA VAL A 78 -4.30 -6.11 4.06
C VAL A 78 -3.08 -5.29 4.48
N ASN A 79 -3.26 -4.40 5.43
CA ASN A 79 -2.14 -3.76 6.14
C ASN A 79 -1.52 -4.74 7.16
N ALA A 80 -0.37 -4.38 7.71
CA ALA A 80 0.38 -5.27 8.58
C ALA A 80 -0.33 -5.55 9.93
N ASP A 81 -1.11 -4.60 10.46
CA ASP A 81 -1.94 -4.80 11.66
C ASP A 81 -3.11 -5.76 11.40
N GLU A 82 -3.80 -5.62 10.27
CA GLU A 82 -4.86 -6.53 9.84
C GLU A 82 -4.32 -7.94 9.56
N LEU A 83 -3.14 -8.03 8.93
CA LEU A 83 -2.48 -9.30 8.69
C LEU A 83 -2.15 -10.01 10.00
N ALA A 84 -1.59 -9.30 10.97
CA ALA A 84 -1.26 -9.86 12.28
C ALA A 84 -2.51 -10.33 13.03
N ALA A 85 -3.57 -9.51 13.04
CA ALA A 85 -4.84 -9.84 13.67
C ALA A 85 -5.50 -11.07 13.02
N GLY A 86 -5.64 -11.09 11.70
CA GLY A 86 -6.29 -12.17 10.96
C GLY A 86 -5.48 -13.47 10.94
N CYS A 87 -4.15 -13.39 11.03
CA CYS A 87 -3.30 -14.56 11.21
C CYS A 87 -3.46 -15.15 12.63
N GLY A 88 -3.56 -14.28 13.65
CA GLY A 88 -3.72 -14.67 15.05
C GLY A 88 -5.07 -15.28 15.37
N ASP A 89 -6.15 -14.80 14.79
CA ASP A 89 -7.52 -15.29 15.01
C ASP A 89 -7.96 -16.36 14.00
N GLY A 90 -7.10 -16.73 13.03
CA GLY A 90 -7.36 -17.78 12.05
C GLY A 90 -8.26 -17.35 10.89
N SER A 91 -8.44 -16.05 10.64
CA SER A 91 -9.20 -15.51 9.50
C SER A 91 -8.47 -15.72 8.16
N PHE A 92 -7.16 -15.97 8.18
CA PHE A 92 -6.34 -16.23 7.00
C PHE A 92 -5.75 -17.64 6.98
N GLU A 93 -5.55 -18.17 5.77
CA GLU A 93 -4.78 -19.40 5.59
C GLU A 93 -3.30 -19.17 5.89
N LYS A 94 -2.63 -20.18 6.45
CA LYS A 94 -1.17 -20.19 6.45
C LYS A 94 -0.67 -20.44 5.05
N LEU A 95 0.27 -19.60 4.59
CA LEU A 95 0.80 -19.70 3.23
C LEU A 95 1.66 -20.95 3.04
N ASP A 96 1.37 -21.71 2.00
CA ASP A 96 2.32 -22.66 1.43
C ASP A 96 3.31 -21.89 0.55
N TRP A 97 4.46 -21.56 1.14
CA TRP A 97 5.48 -20.80 0.45
C TRP A 97 6.06 -21.54 -0.75
N SER A 98 6.02 -22.89 -0.77
CA SER A 98 6.48 -23.66 -1.92
C SER A 98 5.58 -23.47 -3.13
N ALA A 99 4.27 -23.28 -2.92
CA ALA A 99 3.31 -23.04 -3.96
C ALA A 99 3.38 -21.62 -4.58
N ILE A 100 4.01 -20.66 -3.87
CA ILE A 100 4.09 -19.26 -4.29
C ILE A 100 5.53 -18.79 -4.60
N GLY A 101 6.46 -19.70 -4.89
CA GLY A 101 7.81 -19.39 -5.34
C GLY A 101 8.89 -19.37 -4.24
N GLY A 102 8.53 -19.59 -2.96
CA GLY A 102 9.44 -19.65 -1.84
C GLY A 102 9.77 -18.31 -1.19
N LYS A 103 10.13 -18.34 0.09
CA LYS A 103 10.46 -17.15 0.90
C LYS A 103 11.66 -16.38 0.35
N ASP A 104 12.63 -17.09 -0.21
CA ASP A 104 13.88 -16.49 -0.71
C ASP A 104 13.68 -15.60 -1.93
N HIS A 105 12.51 -15.71 -2.58
CA HIS A 105 12.14 -14.89 -3.72
C HIS A 105 11.77 -13.45 -3.32
N TYR A 106 11.44 -13.23 -2.05
CA TYR A 106 10.96 -11.96 -1.54
C TYR A 106 11.93 -11.27 -0.59
N SER A 107 11.77 -9.96 -0.44
CA SER A 107 12.39 -9.19 0.64
C SER A 107 11.95 -9.75 1.99
N PRO A 108 12.82 -9.79 3.03
CA PRO A 108 12.45 -10.29 4.35
C PRO A 108 11.21 -9.63 4.95
N MET A 109 10.97 -8.36 4.65
CA MET A 109 9.78 -7.63 5.13
C MET A 109 8.46 -8.09 4.51
N ALA A 110 8.52 -8.80 3.37
CA ALA A 110 7.35 -9.34 2.69
C ALA A 110 6.93 -10.73 3.19
N VAL A 111 7.73 -11.35 4.06
CA VAL A 111 7.54 -12.75 4.47
C VAL A 111 6.83 -12.82 5.81
N SER A 112 5.68 -13.49 5.86
CA SER A 112 4.97 -13.81 7.09
C SER A 112 4.31 -15.20 6.99
N ASP A 113 3.71 -15.70 8.08
CA ASP A 113 3.06 -17.02 8.07
C ASP A 113 1.77 -17.04 7.23
N CYS A 114 1.01 -15.93 7.20
CA CYS A 114 -0.30 -15.88 6.58
C CYS A 114 -0.39 -14.89 5.41
N GLY A 115 0.70 -14.22 5.07
CA GLY A 115 0.67 -13.23 4.00
C GLY A 115 2.01 -13.05 3.29
N VAL A 116 1.94 -12.64 2.04
CA VAL A 116 3.09 -12.24 1.23
C VAL A 116 2.97 -10.76 0.87
N GLY A 117 4.04 -9.99 1.08
CA GLY A 117 4.07 -8.57 0.76
C GLY A 117 3.78 -8.30 -0.71
N ALA A 118 2.73 -7.54 -0.96
CA ALA A 118 2.26 -7.13 -2.28
C ALA A 118 2.99 -5.88 -2.76
N ILE A 119 2.94 -4.84 -1.94
CA ILE A 119 3.54 -3.52 -2.22
C ILE A 119 4.15 -2.92 -0.95
N LEU A 120 5.12 -2.04 -1.12
CA LEU A 120 5.64 -1.20 -0.06
C LEU A 120 4.87 0.13 -0.04
N HIS A 121 3.93 0.26 0.88
CA HIS A 121 3.31 1.55 1.11
C HIS A 121 4.25 2.45 1.90
N ASN A 122 4.50 3.66 1.41
CA ASN A 122 5.38 4.60 2.08
C ASN A 122 4.82 6.04 2.01
N THR A 123 5.07 6.83 3.04
CA THR A 123 4.75 8.24 3.08
C THR A 123 6.05 9.04 3.13
N VAL A 124 6.24 9.89 2.15
CA VAL A 124 7.46 10.66 1.90
C VAL A 124 7.21 12.16 2.09
N LEU A 125 8.29 12.93 2.13
CA LEU A 125 8.24 14.37 1.96
C LEU A 125 8.34 14.66 0.46
N ALA A 126 7.33 15.33 -0.08
CA ALA A 126 7.30 15.79 -1.46
C ALA A 126 7.23 17.31 -1.54
N TRP A 127 7.83 17.88 -2.58
CA TRP A 127 7.86 19.33 -2.79
C TRP A 127 7.87 19.71 -4.25
N ASP A 128 7.53 20.97 -4.53
CA ASP A 128 7.60 21.54 -5.87
C ASP A 128 9.04 22.04 -6.15
N ARG A 129 9.79 21.32 -7.01
CA ARG A 129 11.17 21.65 -7.37
C ARG A 129 11.30 22.96 -8.14
N ASP A 130 10.25 23.40 -8.82
CA ASP A 130 10.27 24.67 -9.56
C ASP A 130 10.25 25.86 -8.60
N LYS A 131 9.71 25.66 -7.38
CA LYS A 131 9.66 26.69 -6.32
C LYS A 131 10.76 26.55 -5.28
N PHE A 132 11.25 25.33 -5.05
CA PHE A 132 12.29 25.06 -4.05
C PHE A 132 13.24 23.98 -4.58
N GLN A 133 14.45 24.37 -4.97
CA GLN A 133 15.40 23.49 -5.68
C GLN A 133 16.20 22.57 -4.75
N ALA A 134 16.41 22.97 -3.49
CA ALA A 134 17.11 22.13 -2.52
C ALA A 134 16.27 20.91 -2.14
N ILE A 135 16.92 19.84 -1.71
CA ILE A 135 16.25 18.66 -1.14
C ILE A 135 15.89 18.97 0.32
N PRO A 136 14.59 19.10 0.66
CA PRO A 136 14.19 19.45 2.03
C PRO A 136 14.28 18.25 2.97
N THR A 137 14.50 18.56 4.24
CA THR A 137 14.38 17.64 5.38
C THR A 137 13.07 17.88 6.12
N TRP A 138 12.71 17.02 7.08
CA TRP A 138 11.56 17.29 7.95
C TRP A 138 11.78 18.55 8.80
N ALA A 139 13.01 18.88 9.19
CA ALA A 139 13.31 20.14 9.87
C ALA A 139 12.99 21.35 8.94
N ASP A 140 13.35 21.28 7.66
CA ASP A 140 13.00 22.33 6.68
C ASP A 140 11.49 22.40 6.45
N PHE A 141 10.78 21.27 6.50
CA PHE A 141 9.32 21.25 6.41
C PHE A 141 8.67 22.04 7.56
N TRP A 142 9.25 22.03 8.76
CA TRP A 142 8.76 22.77 9.93
C TRP A 142 9.24 24.23 9.96
N ASP A 143 10.35 24.55 9.30
CA ASP A 143 10.92 25.91 9.33
C ASP A 143 10.24 26.83 8.32
N VAL A 144 9.02 27.26 8.64
CA VAL A 144 8.25 28.19 7.80
C VAL A 144 8.79 29.61 7.83
N ALA A 145 9.66 29.95 8.78
CA ALA A 145 10.33 31.25 8.81
C ALA A 145 11.45 31.33 7.75
N LYS A 146 12.24 30.26 7.64
CA LYS A 146 13.31 30.15 6.63
C LYS A 146 12.77 29.83 5.23
N ILE A 147 11.76 28.95 5.15
CA ILE A 147 11.15 28.49 3.91
C ILE A 147 9.67 28.83 3.94
N PRO A 148 9.26 30.06 3.58
CA PRO A 148 7.88 30.50 3.63
C PRO A 148 6.94 29.66 2.74
N GLY A 149 5.71 29.43 3.21
CA GLY A 149 4.68 28.71 2.50
C GLY A 149 3.95 27.71 3.40
N LYS A 150 2.78 27.26 2.96
CA LYS A 150 2.00 26.24 3.69
C LYS A 150 2.55 24.84 3.46
N ARG A 151 2.14 23.92 4.33
CA ARG A 151 2.54 22.50 4.35
C ARG A 151 1.32 21.61 4.28
N GLY A 152 1.39 20.56 3.46
CA GLY A 152 0.33 19.55 3.37
C GLY A 152 0.59 18.37 4.33
N LEU A 153 -0.39 18.02 5.15
CA LEU A 153 -0.36 16.82 5.99
C LEU A 153 -1.68 16.06 5.87
N ALA A 154 -1.62 14.74 5.99
CA ALA A 154 -2.82 13.92 6.16
C ALA A 154 -3.56 14.35 7.45
N ARG A 155 -4.88 14.43 7.40
CA ARG A 155 -5.68 14.61 8.60
C ARG A 155 -5.73 13.31 9.42
N SER A 156 -4.59 12.89 9.87
CA SER A 156 -4.36 11.64 10.59
C SER A 156 -3.30 11.82 11.66
N VAL A 157 -3.55 11.24 12.83
CA VAL A 157 -2.58 11.20 13.91
C VAL A 157 -1.37 10.31 13.53
N ARG A 158 -1.59 9.22 12.78
CA ARG A 158 -0.52 8.44 12.15
C ARG A 158 0.19 9.30 11.10
N GLY A 159 1.48 9.30 11.11
CA GLY A 159 2.32 10.16 10.28
C GLY A 159 2.56 11.52 10.92
N ALA A 160 1.53 12.22 11.41
CA ALA A 160 1.70 13.54 12.00
C ALA A 160 2.63 13.55 13.22
N LEU A 161 2.49 12.58 14.14
CA LEU A 161 3.33 12.50 15.34
C LEU A 161 4.76 12.06 15.01
N GLU A 162 4.92 11.09 14.11
CA GLU A 162 6.23 10.61 13.68
C GLU A 162 7.02 11.71 12.99
N PHE A 163 6.41 12.39 12.01
CA PHE A 163 7.08 13.49 11.30
C PHE A 163 7.40 14.67 12.22
N ALA A 164 6.53 14.98 13.18
CA ALA A 164 6.79 16.02 14.16
C ALA A 164 8.03 15.69 15.01
N LEU A 165 8.17 14.45 15.50
CA LEU A 165 9.35 14.05 16.28
C LEU A 165 10.62 14.04 15.43
N MET A 166 10.55 13.55 14.19
CA MET A 166 11.70 13.56 13.28
C MET A 166 12.12 15.00 12.92
N ALA A 167 11.15 15.91 12.75
CA ALA A 167 11.42 17.34 12.56
C ALA A 167 12.01 18.00 13.83
N ASP A 168 11.76 17.42 15.00
CA ASP A 168 12.32 17.86 16.29
C ASP A 168 13.64 17.14 16.65
N GLY A 169 14.25 16.47 15.65
CA GLY A 169 15.58 15.87 15.78
C GLY A 169 15.61 14.46 16.39
N VAL A 170 14.45 13.81 16.58
CA VAL A 170 14.41 12.41 17.00
C VAL A 170 14.80 11.53 15.82
N ALA A 171 15.80 10.68 16.01
CA ALA A 171 16.20 9.72 14.97
C ALA A 171 15.06 8.75 14.66
N PRO A 172 14.87 8.30 13.38
CA PRO A 172 13.79 7.40 13.01
C PRO A 172 13.69 6.17 13.93
N GLY A 173 14.80 5.51 14.27
CA GLY A 173 14.81 4.33 15.14
C GLY A 173 14.38 4.57 16.59
N ASP A 174 14.26 5.82 17.04
CA ASP A 174 13.87 6.21 18.41
C ASP A 174 12.46 6.83 18.49
N VAL A 175 11.78 7.01 17.34
CA VAL A 175 10.46 7.66 17.29
C VAL A 175 9.44 6.92 18.17
N TYR A 176 9.27 5.61 17.98
CA TYR A 176 8.28 4.85 18.75
C TYR A 176 8.67 4.64 20.21
N LYS A 177 9.97 4.59 20.54
CA LYS A 177 10.42 4.65 21.95
C LYS A 177 10.02 5.96 22.60
N THR A 178 10.14 7.06 21.87
CA THR A 178 9.72 8.39 22.34
C THR A 178 8.21 8.44 22.51
N LEU A 179 7.43 8.00 21.52
CA LEU A 179 5.97 7.97 21.56
C LEU A 179 5.40 7.02 22.64
N ALA A 180 6.16 6.05 23.13
CA ALA A 180 5.75 5.15 24.20
C ALA A 180 5.58 5.88 25.55
N SER A 181 6.10 7.11 25.70
CA SER A 181 5.96 7.93 26.90
C SER A 181 4.98 9.08 26.70
N SER A 182 4.32 9.51 27.79
CA SER A 182 3.47 10.71 27.78
C SER A 182 4.23 11.96 27.35
N ASP A 183 5.44 12.12 27.87
CA ASP A 183 6.30 13.28 27.58
C ASP A 183 6.71 13.34 26.11
N GLY A 184 6.95 12.18 25.50
CA GLY A 184 7.25 12.06 24.07
C GLY A 184 6.05 12.38 23.18
N VAL A 185 4.87 11.94 23.58
CA VAL A 185 3.62 12.33 22.91
C VAL A 185 3.39 13.85 23.04
N ASP A 186 3.58 14.41 24.23
CA ASP A 186 3.47 15.85 24.45
C ASP A 186 4.50 16.64 23.63
N ARG A 187 5.70 16.12 23.49
CA ARG A 187 6.75 16.70 22.63
C ARG A 187 6.29 16.75 21.17
N ALA A 188 5.72 15.67 20.65
CA ALA A 188 5.20 15.63 19.29
C ALA A 188 4.07 16.66 19.07
N PHE A 189 3.12 16.78 20.00
CA PHE A 189 2.05 17.78 19.90
C PHE A 189 2.58 19.22 20.00
N ARG A 190 3.50 19.51 20.91
CA ARG A 190 4.16 20.84 20.96
C ARG A 190 4.87 21.19 19.65
N LYS A 191 5.44 20.19 18.98
CA LYS A 191 6.05 20.39 17.66
C LYS A 191 5.00 20.67 16.60
N LEU A 192 3.86 19.96 16.63
CA LEU A 192 2.71 20.22 15.75
C LEU A 192 2.11 21.62 15.96
N ASP A 193 2.07 22.14 17.20
CA ASP A 193 1.59 23.50 17.49
C ASP A 193 2.33 24.57 16.68
N GLN A 194 3.65 24.39 16.49
CA GLN A 194 4.47 25.34 15.72
C GLN A 194 4.05 25.40 14.24
N LEU A 195 3.57 24.28 13.69
CA LEU A 195 3.21 24.18 12.29
C LEU A 195 1.71 24.38 12.04
N LYS A 196 0.85 24.22 13.05
CA LYS A 196 -0.62 24.22 12.95
C LYS A 196 -1.19 25.35 12.09
N PRO A 197 -0.75 26.63 12.22
CA PRO A 197 -1.29 27.73 11.42
C PRO A 197 -0.96 27.64 9.92
N TYR A 198 0.00 26.82 9.55
CA TYR A 198 0.53 26.70 8.20
C TYR A 198 0.12 25.39 7.50
N ILE A 199 -0.66 24.53 8.18
CA ILE A 199 -1.05 23.23 7.63
C ILE A 199 -2.31 23.37 6.75
N VAL A 200 -2.25 22.76 5.56
CA VAL A 200 -3.40 22.42 4.75
C VAL A 200 -3.61 20.92 4.92
N TRP A 201 -4.71 20.55 5.56
CA TRP A 201 -5.07 19.17 5.81
C TRP A 201 -5.70 18.55 4.56
N TRP A 202 -5.20 17.39 4.17
CA TRP A 202 -5.81 16.58 3.13
C TRP A 202 -6.35 15.26 3.73
N GLN A 203 -7.38 14.68 3.09
CA GLN A 203 -8.03 13.45 3.52
C GLN A 203 -7.70 12.28 2.60
N THR A 204 -7.49 12.55 1.31
CA THR A 204 -7.14 11.52 0.32
C THR A 204 -5.78 11.80 -0.31
N PRO A 205 -5.03 10.76 -0.69
CA PRO A 205 -3.75 10.94 -1.39
C PRO A 205 -3.84 11.83 -2.65
N ALA A 206 -4.96 11.75 -3.38
CA ALA A 206 -5.20 12.61 -4.56
C ALA A 206 -5.28 14.10 -4.20
N GLU A 207 -5.85 14.44 -3.03
CA GLU A 207 -5.87 15.82 -2.53
C GLU A 207 -4.46 16.32 -2.23
N ALA A 208 -3.55 15.47 -1.72
CA ALA A 208 -2.17 15.85 -1.46
C ALA A 208 -1.45 16.30 -2.74
N ALA A 209 -1.59 15.56 -3.85
CA ALA A 209 -1.03 15.95 -5.15
C ALA A 209 -1.69 17.23 -5.69
N LYS A 210 -3.00 17.36 -5.50
CA LYS A 210 -3.77 18.54 -5.96
C LYS A 210 -3.30 19.82 -5.27
N ILE A 211 -3.19 19.85 -3.94
CA ILE A 211 -2.77 21.05 -3.18
C ILE A 211 -1.30 21.41 -3.44
N LEU A 212 -0.45 20.41 -3.74
CA LEU A 212 0.92 20.67 -4.18
C LEU A 212 0.93 21.23 -5.60
N GLY A 213 0.12 20.67 -6.51
CA GLY A 213 0.03 21.07 -7.90
C GLY A 213 -0.62 22.44 -8.13
N SER A 214 -1.59 22.85 -7.29
CA SER A 214 -2.17 24.20 -7.30
C SER A 214 -1.24 25.26 -6.68
N GLY A 215 -0.25 24.84 -5.90
CA GLY A 215 0.63 25.71 -5.15
C GLY A 215 0.04 26.22 -3.83
N ASP A 216 -1.04 25.61 -3.37
CA ASP A 216 -1.61 25.90 -2.05
C ASP A 216 -0.63 25.52 -0.94
N VAL A 217 0.23 24.53 -1.20
CA VAL A 217 1.35 24.15 -0.34
C VAL A 217 2.66 24.10 -1.13
N LEU A 218 3.78 24.37 -0.45
CA LEU A 218 5.12 24.24 -1.02
C LEU A 218 5.64 22.81 -0.90
N MET A 219 5.30 22.14 0.19
CA MET A 219 5.72 20.78 0.54
C MET A 219 4.54 20.02 1.14
N THR A 220 4.52 18.70 0.98
CA THR A 220 3.49 17.82 1.57
C THR A 220 4.10 16.50 2.01
N ALA A 221 3.62 15.95 3.13
CA ALA A 221 3.74 14.53 3.39
C ALA A 221 2.70 13.79 2.54
N THR A 222 3.09 12.77 1.78
CA THR A 222 2.16 12.04 0.88
C THR A 222 2.75 10.68 0.49
N PRO A 223 1.92 9.71 0.08
CA PRO A 223 2.43 8.49 -0.55
C PRO A 223 3.26 8.80 -1.80
N SER A 224 4.36 8.05 -2.02
CA SER A 224 5.29 8.34 -3.14
C SER A 224 4.71 8.03 -4.49
N ASP A 225 3.87 7.00 -4.60
CA ASP A 225 3.15 6.61 -5.81
C ASP A 225 2.32 7.78 -6.37
N VAL A 226 1.66 8.52 -5.50
CA VAL A 226 0.87 9.73 -5.87
C VAL A 226 1.74 10.78 -6.58
N ILE A 227 2.94 11.01 -6.08
CA ILE A 227 3.89 11.96 -6.69
C ILE A 227 4.47 11.42 -8.00
N VAL A 228 4.80 10.13 -8.03
CA VAL A 228 5.26 9.46 -9.26
C VAL A 228 4.21 9.59 -10.35
N MET A 229 2.93 9.38 -10.03
CA MET A 229 1.84 9.50 -10.99
C MET A 229 1.58 10.95 -11.41
N ALA A 230 1.59 11.90 -10.48
CA ALA A 230 1.43 13.32 -10.81
C ALA A 230 2.55 13.82 -11.74
N ASN A 231 3.79 13.41 -11.51
CA ASN A 231 4.91 13.76 -12.39
C ASN A 231 4.74 13.18 -13.81
N ARG A 232 4.19 11.96 -13.93
CA ARG A 232 3.97 11.31 -15.22
C ARG A 232 2.75 11.87 -15.97
N ALA A 233 1.59 11.90 -15.31
CA ALA A 233 0.33 12.27 -15.93
C ALA A 233 0.22 13.77 -16.17
N ASP A 234 0.62 14.59 -15.19
CA ASP A 234 0.43 16.04 -15.22
C ASP A 234 1.72 16.79 -15.58
N LYS A 235 2.79 16.06 -15.96
CA LYS A 235 4.12 16.62 -16.31
C LYS A 235 4.64 17.58 -15.22
N ARG A 236 4.45 17.21 -13.95
CA ARG A 236 4.93 17.98 -12.80
C ARG A 236 6.41 17.71 -12.54
N ASN A 237 7.05 18.64 -11.85
CA ASN A 237 8.45 18.53 -11.43
C ASN A 237 8.52 18.44 -9.89
N PHE A 238 7.80 17.46 -9.31
CA PHE A 238 7.81 17.27 -7.87
C PHE A 238 8.98 16.42 -7.44
N GLY A 239 9.63 16.81 -6.34
CA GLY A 239 10.67 16.04 -5.68
C GLY A 239 10.07 15.04 -4.69
N ILE A 240 10.82 13.96 -4.45
CA ILE A 240 10.52 12.93 -3.46
C ILE A 240 11.75 12.77 -2.57
N GLN A 241 11.60 12.95 -1.25
CA GLN A 241 12.62 12.65 -0.26
C GLN A 241 12.24 11.40 0.52
N PHE A 242 13.04 10.36 0.36
CA PHE A 242 12.81 9.07 1.03
C PHE A 242 13.46 8.99 2.43
N ALA A 243 14.49 9.79 2.71
CA ALA A 243 15.10 9.79 4.02
C ALA A 243 14.07 10.19 5.09
N ALA A 244 14.02 9.42 6.17
CA ALA A 244 13.03 9.57 7.25
C ALA A 244 11.56 9.52 6.77
N SER A 245 11.29 8.82 5.67
CA SER A 245 9.93 8.45 5.26
C SER A 245 9.36 7.39 6.20
N LEU A 246 8.04 7.29 6.26
CA LEU A 246 7.36 6.15 6.90
C LEU A 246 7.11 5.07 5.85
N TYR A 247 7.26 3.79 6.25
CA TYR A 247 6.91 2.69 5.37
C TYR A 247 6.30 1.52 6.11
N GLU A 248 5.42 0.80 5.40
CA GLU A 248 4.88 -0.49 5.84
C GLU A 248 4.56 -1.37 4.61
N PRO A 249 4.75 -2.70 4.69
CA PRO A 249 4.28 -3.60 3.65
C PRO A 249 2.75 -3.74 3.73
N ARG A 250 2.08 -3.65 2.60
CA ARG A 250 0.74 -4.21 2.40
C ARG A 250 0.90 -5.61 1.85
N SER A 251 0.15 -6.56 2.35
CA SER A 251 0.30 -7.97 2.02
C SER A 251 -0.96 -8.53 1.38
N TRP A 252 -0.79 -9.51 0.52
CA TRP A 252 -1.84 -10.41 0.14
C TRP A 252 -2.00 -11.49 1.21
N ALA A 253 -3.23 -11.76 1.62
CA ALA A 253 -3.60 -12.86 2.50
C ALA A 253 -4.73 -13.67 1.86
N ILE A 254 -4.66 -15.00 1.93
CA ILE A 254 -5.72 -15.88 1.46
C ILE A 254 -6.73 -16.05 2.59
N MET A 255 -8.01 -15.84 2.30
CA MET A 255 -9.07 -16.00 3.27
C MET A 255 -9.19 -17.46 3.74
N LYS A 256 -9.47 -17.64 5.03
CA LYS A 256 -9.70 -18.99 5.59
C LYS A 256 -10.90 -19.64 4.93
N GLY A 257 -10.70 -20.83 4.35
CA GLY A 257 -11.76 -21.54 3.64
C GLY A 257 -12.08 -20.97 2.25
N ALA A 258 -11.17 -20.20 1.64
CA ALA A 258 -11.31 -19.71 0.28
C ALA A 258 -11.67 -20.84 -0.69
N GLN A 259 -12.68 -20.63 -1.52
CA GLN A 259 -13.16 -21.65 -2.46
C GLN A 259 -12.17 -21.89 -3.61
N ASN A 260 -11.41 -20.83 -3.96
CA ASN A 260 -10.42 -20.84 -5.05
C ASN A 260 -8.98 -20.77 -4.50
N LEU A 261 -8.68 -21.59 -3.46
CA LEU A 261 -7.36 -21.60 -2.80
C LEU A 261 -6.20 -21.82 -3.79
N ARG A 262 -6.35 -22.76 -4.72
CA ARG A 262 -5.34 -23.09 -5.72
C ARG A 262 -5.11 -21.92 -6.68
N GLU A 263 -6.17 -21.32 -7.15
CA GLU A 263 -6.16 -20.17 -8.06
C GLU A 263 -5.56 -18.94 -7.35
N ALA A 264 -5.85 -18.74 -6.06
CA ALA A 264 -5.24 -17.71 -5.23
C ALA A 264 -3.70 -17.91 -5.10
N GLN A 265 -3.25 -19.14 -4.86
CA GLN A 265 -1.81 -19.47 -4.85
C GLN A 265 -1.16 -19.24 -6.22
N GLN A 266 -1.84 -19.60 -7.31
CA GLN A 266 -1.35 -19.34 -8.66
C GLN A 266 -1.23 -17.84 -8.94
N PHE A 267 -2.21 -17.04 -8.50
CA PHE A 267 -2.16 -15.58 -8.62
C PHE A 267 -0.99 -15.00 -7.83
N LEU A 268 -0.76 -15.45 -6.59
CA LEU A 268 0.39 -15.03 -5.77
C LEU A 268 1.73 -15.42 -6.41
N TYR A 269 1.84 -16.63 -6.93
CA TYR A 269 3.02 -17.08 -7.66
C TYR A 269 3.29 -16.20 -8.89
N PHE A 270 2.27 -15.96 -9.69
CA PHE A 270 2.35 -15.15 -10.90
C PHE A 270 2.74 -13.70 -10.61
N THR A 271 2.04 -13.05 -9.69
CA THR A 271 2.29 -11.64 -9.33
C THR A 271 3.57 -11.45 -8.49
N GLY A 272 4.12 -12.53 -7.95
CA GLY A 272 5.43 -12.56 -7.31
C GLY A 272 6.59 -12.34 -8.29
N ALA A 273 6.41 -12.51 -9.60
CA ALA A 273 7.46 -12.31 -10.58
C ALA A 273 7.98 -10.86 -10.57
N PRO A 274 9.32 -10.63 -10.47
CA PRO A 274 9.91 -9.29 -10.42
C PRO A 274 9.51 -8.40 -11.59
N SER A 275 9.40 -8.97 -12.80
CA SER A 275 8.99 -8.26 -14.02
C SER A 275 7.55 -7.75 -13.96
N LEU A 276 6.64 -8.52 -13.34
CA LEU A 276 5.24 -8.12 -13.15
C LEU A 276 5.11 -7.07 -12.07
N GLN A 277 5.86 -7.18 -10.97
CA GLN A 277 5.89 -6.13 -9.96
C GLN A 277 6.48 -4.81 -10.52
N ALA A 278 7.49 -4.88 -11.38
CA ALA A 278 7.97 -3.72 -12.12
C ALA A 278 6.91 -3.17 -13.11
N ARG A 279 6.06 -4.04 -13.68
CA ARG A 279 4.91 -3.59 -14.48
C ARG A 279 3.90 -2.82 -13.62
N LEU A 280 3.56 -3.31 -12.42
CA LEU A 280 2.69 -2.59 -11.48
C LEU A 280 3.29 -1.21 -11.14
N PHE A 281 4.58 -1.15 -10.82
CA PHE A 281 5.26 0.13 -10.58
C PHE A 281 5.14 1.11 -11.77
N ARG A 282 5.24 0.62 -13.00
CA ARG A 282 5.04 1.45 -14.18
C ARG A 282 3.61 1.94 -14.35
N VAL A 283 2.63 1.19 -13.88
CA VAL A 283 1.20 1.57 -13.95
C VAL A 283 0.84 2.56 -12.86
N SER A 284 1.21 2.28 -11.60
CA SER A 284 0.70 3.01 -10.43
C SER A 284 1.76 3.74 -9.59
N GLY A 285 3.03 3.42 -9.76
CA GLY A 285 4.08 3.86 -8.83
C GLY A 285 4.23 3.01 -7.58
N ASP A 286 3.36 2.01 -7.38
CA ASP A 286 3.44 1.05 -6.27
C ASP A 286 4.62 0.10 -6.45
N ALA A 287 5.56 0.09 -5.53
CA ALA A 287 6.73 -0.77 -5.60
C ALA A 287 6.48 -2.12 -4.93
N GLY A 288 6.71 -3.19 -5.69
CA GLY A 288 6.63 -4.55 -5.20
C GLY A 288 7.81 -4.94 -4.30
N LEU A 289 7.68 -6.10 -3.66
CA LEU A 289 8.62 -6.60 -2.65
C LEU A 289 9.36 -7.89 -3.07
N ALA A 290 9.23 -8.31 -4.34
CA ALA A 290 10.06 -9.37 -4.91
C ALA A 290 11.51 -8.88 -5.08
N LYS A 291 12.48 -9.73 -4.75
CA LYS A 291 13.89 -9.45 -5.00
C LYS A 291 14.14 -9.30 -6.51
N GLY A 292 14.95 -8.33 -6.90
CA GLY A 292 15.24 -8.06 -8.30
C GLY A 292 14.18 -7.28 -9.07
N MET A 293 13.08 -6.83 -8.42
CA MET A 293 12.06 -6.02 -9.08
C MET A 293 12.67 -4.74 -9.70
N ASN A 294 13.58 -4.09 -8.99
CA ASN A 294 14.22 -2.87 -9.46
C ASN A 294 15.13 -3.08 -10.67
N ASP A 295 15.61 -4.30 -10.95
CA ASP A 295 16.45 -4.61 -12.12
C ASP A 295 15.64 -4.51 -13.45
N TRP A 296 14.31 -4.52 -13.34
CA TRP A 296 13.37 -4.33 -14.45
C TRP A 296 12.93 -2.87 -14.65
N LEU A 297 13.48 -1.93 -13.88
CA LEU A 297 13.19 -0.51 -13.94
C LEU A 297 14.33 0.25 -14.62
N THR A 298 14.01 1.36 -15.31
CA THR A 298 15.03 2.28 -15.81
C THR A 298 15.68 3.02 -14.64
N PRO A 299 16.88 3.63 -14.83
CA PRO A 299 17.52 4.44 -13.79
C PRO A 299 16.61 5.54 -13.23
N GLU A 300 15.81 6.18 -14.07
CA GLU A 300 14.86 7.23 -13.67
C GLU A 300 13.72 6.65 -12.81
N GLN A 301 13.26 5.45 -13.14
CA GLN A 301 12.23 4.74 -12.35
C GLN A 301 12.80 4.25 -11.03
N GLN A 302 14.04 3.74 -11.01
CA GLN A 302 14.74 3.34 -9.79
C GLN A 302 14.90 4.52 -8.83
N ALA A 303 15.25 5.70 -9.34
CA ALA A 303 15.42 6.91 -8.53
C ALA A 303 14.17 7.32 -7.74
N VAL A 304 12.97 6.90 -8.18
CA VAL A 304 11.70 7.19 -7.51
C VAL A 304 11.00 5.93 -6.95
N SER A 305 11.68 4.80 -6.92
CA SER A 305 11.17 3.55 -6.33
C SER A 305 11.55 3.45 -4.85
N PRO A 306 10.59 3.30 -3.92
CA PRO A 306 10.90 3.21 -2.48
C PRO A 306 11.67 1.94 -2.10
N THR A 307 11.62 0.89 -2.92
CA THR A 307 12.36 -0.37 -2.70
C THR A 307 13.74 -0.38 -3.33
N PHE A 308 14.12 0.68 -4.05
CA PHE A 308 15.48 0.81 -4.56
C PHE A 308 16.46 1.08 -3.41
N GLN A 309 17.59 0.38 -3.40
CA GLN A 309 18.51 0.38 -2.26
C GLN A 309 18.95 1.79 -1.82
N ALA A 310 19.19 2.69 -2.76
CA ALA A 310 19.58 4.06 -2.45
C ALA A 310 18.47 4.86 -1.72
N ASN A 311 17.20 4.49 -1.88
CA ASN A 311 16.05 5.15 -1.30
C ASN A 311 15.61 4.52 0.03
N ALA A 312 15.98 3.26 0.28
CA ALA A 312 15.53 2.51 1.46
C ALA A 312 16.23 2.92 2.78
N GLY A 313 17.36 3.67 2.68
CA GLY A 313 18.13 4.06 3.85
C GLY A 313 17.47 5.13 4.70
N GLY A 314 17.46 4.94 6.04
CA GLY A 314 16.97 5.96 6.99
C GLY A 314 15.46 6.12 7.07
N ALA A 315 14.69 5.27 6.42
CA ALA A 315 13.23 5.26 6.55
C ALA A 315 12.77 4.62 7.86
N LEU A 316 11.64 5.08 8.41
CA LEU A 316 11.02 4.56 9.62
C LEU A 316 9.95 3.53 9.26
N ARG A 317 10.12 2.29 9.71
CA ARG A 317 9.06 1.30 9.64
C ARG A 317 7.94 1.67 10.62
N VAL A 318 6.70 1.66 10.14
CA VAL A 318 5.53 1.86 11.01
C VAL A 318 5.48 0.73 12.05
N ASP A 319 5.38 1.09 13.33
CA ASP A 319 5.17 0.14 14.41
C ASP A 319 3.66 -0.10 14.59
N ASN A 320 3.17 -1.15 13.97
CA ASN A 320 1.76 -1.48 14.01
C ASN A 320 1.30 -1.98 15.40
N ALA A 321 2.19 -2.58 16.21
CA ALA A 321 1.88 -2.93 17.59
C ALA A 321 1.64 -1.68 18.44
N PHE A 322 2.53 -0.69 18.33
CA PHE A 322 2.32 0.61 18.98
C PHE A 322 0.98 1.23 18.58
N TRP A 323 0.68 1.27 17.28
CA TRP A 323 -0.56 1.87 16.80
C TRP A 323 -1.81 1.07 17.19
N HIS A 324 -1.74 -0.25 17.22
CA HIS A 324 -2.83 -1.09 17.70
C HIS A 324 -3.25 -0.69 19.14
N ASP A 325 -2.27 -0.51 20.02
CA ASP A 325 -2.52 -0.22 21.44
C ASP A 325 -2.91 1.24 21.70
N ASN A 326 -2.45 2.18 20.86
CA ASN A 326 -2.52 3.61 21.16
C ASN A 326 -3.43 4.41 20.21
N LEU A 327 -3.87 3.86 19.09
CA LEU A 327 -4.57 4.61 18.05
C LEU A 327 -5.83 5.31 18.55
N ALA A 328 -6.68 4.62 19.29
CA ALA A 328 -7.95 5.19 19.79
C ALA A 328 -7.70 6.41 20.69
N LYS A 329 -6.79 6.28 21.65
CA LYS A 329 -6.41 7.35 22.60
C LYS A 329 -5.78 8.53 21.86
N LEU A 330 -4.81 8.27 20.98
CA LEU A 330 -4.08 9.32 20.28
C LEU A 330 -4.96 10.02 19.23
N ARG A 331 -5.88 9.30 18.59
CA ARG A 331 -6.89 9.89 17.69
C ARG A 331 -7.80 10.87 18.44
N THR A 332 -8.34 10.46 19.57
CA THR A 332 -9.18 11.35 20.41
C THR A 332 -8.43 12.62 20.78
N ARG A 333 -7.17 12.49 21.21
CA ARG A 333 -6.34 13.64 21.54
C ARG A 333 -6.06 14.52 20.30
N PHE A 334 -5.79 13.93 19.16
CA PHE A 334 -5.52 14.65 17.91
C PHE A 334 -6.74 15.42 17.41
N GLU A 335 -7.94 14.84 17.48
CA GLU A 335 -9.17 15.54 17.11
C GLU A 335 -9.47 16.70 18.06
N ALA A 336 -9.24 16.53 19.38
CA ALA A 336 -9.35 17.62 20.33
C ALA A 336 -8.33 18.73 20.05
N TRP A 337 -7.11 18.36 19.71
CA TRP A 337 -6.05 19.30 19.33
C TRP A 337 -6.40 20.04 18.02
N LEU A 338 -6.95 19.36 17.00
CA LEU A 338 -7.40 20.00 15.76
C LEU A 338 -8.51 21.04 16.01
N ALA A 339 -9.42 20.74 16.93
CA ALA A 339 -10.57 21.60 17.27
C ALA A 339 -10.18 22.81 18.13
N ALA A 340 -9.03 22.76 18.82
CA ALA A 340 -8.53 23.89 19.60
C ALA A 340 -8.12 25.06 18.67
N PRO A 341 -8.27 26.33 19.10
CA PRO A 341 -7.93 27.49 18.30
C PRO A 341 -6.44 27.58 17.96
#